data_47f984a862cb80c591de32524a28ae45
#
_entry.id   47f984a862cb80c591de32524a28ae45
#
_cell.length_a   1.000
_cell.length_b   1.000
_cell.length_c   1.000
_cell.angle_alpha   90.00
_cell.angle_beta   90.00
_cell.angle_gamma   90.00
#
_symmetry.space_group_name_H-M   'P 1'
#
loop_
_entity.id
_entity.type
_entity.pdbx_description
1 polymer ?
#
loop_
_entity_poly.entity_id
_entity_poly.type
_entity_poly.pdbx_seq_one_letter_code
_entity_poly.pdbx_strand_id
1 'polypeptide(L)'
;MDVSVSYPWSTYWYTGMTPQQVYDMAYQCDAYYGNPLKGQTWTKGKYTSPANYPSEAGNVSVGYKVGITVTPEMRELYSALTRNGIDCYICSASPIDAIRAAVSYFKVPGVKDVLAMTNKVDANGRYLNQYDYDFHPQTQGVGKAETELEQGKTIAQVLKDNTKLKDKYQGYKTR
;
A
#
# COMPACT_ATOMS: atom_id res chain seq x y z
N MET A 1 16.79 10.54 2.04
CA MET A 1 16.88 9.28 1.25
C MET A 1 15.88 9.39 0.12
N ASP A 2 16.27 9.06 -1.10
CA ASP A 2 15.38 9.11 -2.26
C ASP A 2 14.22 8.12 -2.06
N VAL A 3 12.99 8.55 -2.32
CA VAL A 3 11.79 7.73 -2.15
C VAL A 3 11.77 6.53 -3.10
N SER A 4 12.40 6.63 -4.27
CA SER A 4 12.54 5.53 -5.22
C SER A 4 13.38 4.36 -4.67
N VAL A 5 14.21 4.62 -3.67
CA VAL A 5 15.03 3.63 -2.96
C VAL A 5 14.37 3.20 -1.66
N SER A 6 13.84 4.15 -0.89
CA SER A 6 13.34 3.85 0.47
C SER A 6 12.05 3.02 0.48
N TYR A 7 11.15 3.21 -0.48
CA TYR A 7 9.91 2.44 -0.54
C TYR A 7 10.14 0.95 -0.86
N PRO A 8 10.93 0.56 -1.89
CA PRO A 8 11.26 -0.86 -2.10
C PRO A 8 11.92 -1.51 -0.87
N TRP A 9 12.75 -0.77 -0.15
CA TRP A 9 13.37 -1.28 1.07
C TRP A 9 12.35 -1.74 2.11
N SER A 10 11.21 -1.11 2.21
CA SER A 10 10.16 -1.53 3.15
C SER A 10 9.55 -2.89 2.79
N THR A 11 9.63 -3.31 1.53
CA THR A 11 9.15 -4.62 1.08
C THR A 11 10.19 -5.73 1.31
N TYR A 12 11.48 -5.38 1.39
CA TYR A 12 12.57 -6.36 1.58
C TYR A 12 12.57 -7.01 2.96
N TRP A 13 11.84 -6.45 3.92
CA TRP A 13 11.63 -7.05 5.24
C TRP A 13 10.92 -8.39 5.18
N TYR A 14 10.22 -8.66 4.09
CA TYR A 14 9.51 -9.93 3.85
C TYR A 14 10.33 -10.97 3.10
N THR A 15 11.63 -10.69 2.83
CA THR A 15 12.53 -11.64 2.16
C THR A 15 12.53 -13.00 2.85
N GLY A 16 12.35 -14.07 2.08
CA GLY A 16 12.27 -15.46 2.57
C GLY A 16 10.88 -15.90 3.04
N MET A 17 9.92 -14.96 3.17
CA MET A 17 8.52 -15.29 3.45
C MET A 17 7.77 -15.58 2.14
N THR A 18 6.72 -16.40 2.21
CA THR A 18 5.78 -16.52 1.10
C THR A 18 4.77 -15.37 1.13
N PRO A 19 4.15 -15.01 -0.03
CA PRO A 19 3.03 -14.05 -0.07
C PRO A 19 1.93 -14.37 0.94
N GLN A 20 1.58 -15.65 1.08
CA GLN A 20 0.56 -16.10 2.04
C GLN A 20 0.98 -15.82 3.50
N GLN A 21 2.24 -16.03 3.85
CA GLN A 21 2.72 -15.71 5.21
C GLN A 21 2.64 -14.21 5.51
N VAL A 22 2.96 -13.36 4.51
CA VAL A 22 2.83 -11.90 4.65
C VAL A 22 1.36 -11.51 4.80
N TYR A 23 0.48 -12.09 3.99
CA TYR A 23 -0.96 -11.88 4.09
C TYR A 23 -1.51 -12.27 5.47
N ASP A 24 -1.19 -13.47 5.95
CA ASP A 24 -1.70 -13.97 7.22
C ASP A 24 -1.24 -13.12 8.41
N MET A 25 0.04 -12.70 8.40
CA MET A 25 0.59 -11.81 9.41
C MET A 25 -0.10 -10.44 9.40
N ALA A 26 -0.33 -9.87 8.21
CA ALA A 26 -1.02 -8.61 8.07
C ALA A 26 -2.49 -8.72 8.50
N TYR A 27 -3.17 -9.79 8.13
CA TYR A 27 -4.55 -10.06 8.53
C TYR A 27 -4.70 -10.14 10.07
N GLN A 28 -3.77 -10.82 10.74
CA GLN A 28 -3.73 -10.87 12.21
C GLN A 28 -3.45 -9.50 12.83
N CYS A 29 -2.56 -8.71 12.21
CA CYS A 29 -2.29 -7.35 12.62
C CYS A 29 -3.54 -6.46 12.50
N ASP A 30 -4.27 -6.56 11.40
CA ASP A 30 -5.53 -5.86 11.19
C ASP A 30 -6.60 -6.31 12.20
N ALA A 31 -6.65 -7.60 12.52
CA ALA A 31 -7.57 -8.13 13.55
C ALA A 31 -7.26 -7.58 14.95
N TYR A 32 -5.99 -7.36 15.25
CA TYR A 32 -5.57 -6.82 16.55
C TYR A 32 -5.82 -5.30 16.66
N TYR A 33 -5.45 -4.54 15.62
CA TYR A 33 -5.49 -3.07 15.62
C TYR A 33 -6.74 -2.48 14.94
N GLY A 34 -7.44 -3.26 14.14
CA GLY A 34 -8.48 -2.81 13.24
C GLY A 34 -9.91 -3.02 13.73
N ASN A 35 -10.15 -3.07 15.04
CA ASN A 35 -11.50 -3.31 15.57
C ASN A 35 -12.19 -2.03 16.07
N PRO A 36 -12.69 -1.16 15.17
CA PRO A 36 -13.37 0.08 15.55
C PRO A 36 -14.72 -0.13 16.23
N LEU A 37 -15.34 -1.32 16.04
CA LEU A 37 -16.66 -1.63 16.58
C LEU A 37 -16.67 -1.83 18.11
N LYS A 38 -15.50 -1.96 18.72
CA LYS A 38 -15.36 -2.07 20.18
C LYS A 38 -15.14 -0.73 20.89
N GLY A 39 -15.42 0.39 20.22
CA GLY A 39 -15.25 1.72 20.82
C GLY A 39 -13.78 2.11 21.05
N GLN A 40 -12.86 1.47 20.38
CA GLN A 40 -11.45 1.87 20.43
C GLN A 40 -11.29 3.23 19.72
N THR A 41 -11.00 4.23 20.52
CA THR A 41 -10.52 5.50 20.01
C THR A 41 -9.08 5.34 19.54
N TRP A 42 -8.70 6.11 18.51
CA TRP A 42 -7.32 6.18 18.05
C TRP A 42 -6.41 6.59 19.21
N THR A 43 -5.66 5.64 19.75
CA THR A 43 -4.71 5.92 20.83
C THR A 43 -3.33 6.23 20.26
N LYS A 44 -2.62 7.13 20.93
CA LYS A 44 -1.20 7.36 20.65
C LYS A 44 -0.40 6.35 21.46
N GLY A 45 0.37 5.50 20.79
CA GLY A 45 1.38 4.66 21.43
C GLY A 45 2.73 5.39 21.47
N LYS A 46 3.59 5.00 22.39
CA LYS A 46 4.99 5.42 22.47
C LYS A 46 5.86 4.22 22.75
N TYR A 47 6.88 4.05 21.94
CA TYR A 47 7.94 3.07 22.19
C TYR A 47 9.24 3.80 22.52
N THR A 48 9.95 3.31 23.51
CA THR A 48 11.29 3.80 23.86
C THR A 48 12.26 2.64 23.79
N SER A 49 13.40 2.83 23.13
CA SER A 49 14.44 1.81 23.04
C SER A 49 14.91 1.39 24.43
N PRO A 50 15.19 0.08 24.64
CA PRO A 50 15.70 -0.40 25.92
C PRO A 50 17.02 0.27 26.31
N ALA A 51 17.17 0.62 27.58
CA ALA A 51 18.40 1.26 28.08
C ALA A 51 19.66 0.37 28.00
N ASN A 52 19.47 -0.95 27.86
CA ASN A 52 20.55 -1.92 27.69
C ASN A 52 21.05 -2.07 26.25
N TYR A 53 20.48 -1.31 25.30
CA TYR A 53 20.99 -1.18 23.94
C TYR A 53 21.46 0.26 23.70
N PRO A 54 22.61 0.66 24.25
CA PRO A 54 23.10 2.02 24.07
C PRO A 54 23.48 2.24 22.61
N SER A 55 23.09 3.40 22.09
CA SER A 55 23.51 3.90 20.78
C SER A 55 24.11 5.29 20.94
N GLU A 56 24.85 5.77 19.95
CA GLU A 56 25.34 7.17 19.94
C GLU A 56 24.20 8.19 20.05
N ALA A 57 23.00 7.83 19.62
CA ALA A 57 21.80 8.65 19.76
C ALA A 57 21.16 8.59 21.15
N GLY A 58 21.71 7.79 22.09
CA GLY A 58 21.11 7.55 23.39
C GLY A 58 19.78 6.76 23.27
N ASN A 59 18.89 6.96 24.25
CA ASN A 59 17.57 6.35 24.21
C ASN A 59 16.66 7.07 23.21
N VAL A 60 16.20 6.33 22.21
CA VAL A 60 15.29 6.85 21.17
C VAL A 60 13.85 6.54 21.54
N SER A 61 12.99 7.55 21.50
CA SER A 61 11.53 7.37 21.68
C SER A 61 10.80 7.73 20.41
N VAL A 62 9.87 6.84 19.99
CA VAL A 62 9.03 7.04 18.82
C VAL A 62 7.57 7.02 19.23
N GLY A 63 6.84 8.08 18.88
CA GLY A 63 5.39 8.13 19.00
C GLY A 63 4.74 7.56 17.74
N TYR A 64 3.68 6.77 17.90
CA TYR A 64 2.90 6.23 16.79
C TYR A 64 1.41 6.26 17.11
N LYS A 65 0.60 6.25 16.06
CA LYS A 65 -0.85 6.08 16.19
C LYS A 65 -1.19 4.59 16.12
N VAL A 66 -2.08 4.15 16.98
CA VAL A 66 -2.57 2.78 17.02
C VAL A 66 -3.97 2.73 16.45
N GLY A 67 -4.21 1.79 15.57
CA GLY A 67 -5.50 1.53 14.98
C GLY A 67 -5.55 1.84 13.47
N ILE A 68 -6.33 1.05 12.78
CA ILE A 68 -6.62 1.18 11.35
C ILE A 68 -8.09 0.82 11.12
N THR A 69 -8.78 1.51 10.24
CA THR A 69 -10.15 1.16 9.84
C THR A 69 -10.49 1.76 8.49
N VAL A 70 -11.53 1.19 7.87
CA VAL A 70 -12.20 1.79 6.71
C VAL A 70 -13.48 2.46 7.21
N THR A 71 -13.60 3.76 6.98
CA THR A 71 -14.74 4.54 7.47
C THR A 71 -16.05 4.11 6.80
N PRO A 72 -17.20 4.29 7.46
CA PRO A 72 -18.51 4.00 6.85
C PRO A 72 -18.72 4.74 5.53
N GLU A 73 -18.30 6.00 5.45
CA GLU A 73 -18.44 6.83 4.24
C GLU A 73 -17.67 6.24 3.06
N MET A 74 -16.46 5.74 3.30
CA MET A 74 -15.67 5.07 2.26
C MET A 74 -16.32 3.77 1.81
N ARG A 75 -16.92 3.01 2.73
CA ARG A 75 -17.67 1.80 2.37
C ARG A 75 -18.89 2.11 1.50
N GLU A 76 -19.62 3.13 1.86
CA GLU A 76 -20.78 3.59 1.06
C GLU A 76 -20.34 4.10 -0.31
N LEU A 77 -19.25 4.87 -0.39
CA LEU A 77 -18.68 5.32 -1.66
C LEU A 77 -18.33 4.15 -2.57
N TYR A 78 -17.54 3.18 -2.08
CA TYR A 78 -17.18 1.99 -2.87
C TYR A 78 -18.43 1.21 -3.31
N SER A 79 -19.38 1.03 -2.42
CA SER A 79 -20.64 0.35 -2.74
C SER A 79 -21.45 1.12 -3.80
N ALA A 80 -21.51 2.45 -3.71
CA ALA A 80 -22.22 3.28 -4.68
C ALA A 80 -21.54 3.23 -6.06
N LEU A 81 -20.21 3.34 -6.12
CA LEU A 81 -19.45 3.26 -7.37
C LEU A 81 -19.69 1.90 -8.05
N THR A 82 -19.57 0.82 -7.31
CA THR A 82 -19.77 -0.54 -7.82
C THR A 82 -21.20 -0.77 -8.34
N ARG A 83 -22.21 -0.28 -7.62
CA ARG A 83 -23.64 -0.37 -8.08
C ARG A 83 -23.88 0.41 -9.37
N ASN A 84 -23.07 1.43 -9.66
CA ASN A 84 -23.13 2.19 -10.90
C ASN A 84 -22.18 1.66 -11.99
N GLY A 85 -21.64 0.46 -11.84
CA GLY A 85 -20.78 -0.20 -12.84
C GLY A 85 -19.37 0.38 -12.93
N ILE A 86 -18.93 1.10 -11.89
CA ILE A 86 -17.58 1.68 -11.83
C ILE A 86 -16.65 0.70 -11.13
N ASP A 87 -15.60 0.28 -11.83
CA ASP A 87 -14.55 -0.56 -11.27
C ASP A 87 -13.69 0.22 -10.27
N CYS A 88 -13.56 -0.30 -9.05
CA CYS A 88 -12.76 0.29 -8.00
C CYS A 88 -11.46 -0.48 -7.79
N TYR A 89 -10.34 0.21 -7.84
CA TYR A 89 -9.02 -0.34 -7.54
C TYR A 89 -8.42 0.35 -6.32
N ILE A 90 -7.60 -0.38 -5.56
CA ILE A 90 -6.80 0.21 -4.48
C ILE A 90 -5.36 0.31 -4.95
N CYS A 91 -4.83 1.52 -5.07
CA CYS A 91 -3.44 1.77 -5.41
C CYS A 91 -2.65 2.25 -4.20
N SER A 92 -1.71 1.42 -3.72
CA SER A 92 -0.98 1.64 -2.47
C SER A 92 0.53 1.50 -2.63
N ALA A 93 1.29 2.35 -1.94
CA ALA A 93 2.74 2.23 -1.80
C ALA A 93 3.15 1.30 -0.63
N SER A 94 2.26 0.42 -0.21
CA SER A 94 2.52 -0.63 0.78
C SER A 94 2.68 -2.00 0.11
N PRO A 95 3.19 -3.02 0.81
CA PRO A 95 3.26 -4.38 0.27
C PRO A 95 1.90 -4.93 -0.11
N ILE A 96 1.80 -5.54 -1.29
CA ILE A 96 0.53 -5.96 -1.90
C ILE A 96 -0.29 -6.91 -1.01
N ASP A 97 0.36 -7.88 -0.37
CA ASP A 97 -0.35 -8.87 0.45
C ASP A 97 -0.90 -8.25 1.74
N ALA A 98 -0.21 -7.25 2.30
CA ALA A 98 -0.71 -6.50 3.44
C ALA A 98 -1.98 -5.72 3.08
N ILE A 99 -2.03 -5.11 1.90
CA ILE A 99 -3.23 -4.40 1.44
C ILE A 99 -4.37 -5.37 1.10
N ARG A 100 -4.07 -6.51 0.47
CA ARG A 100 -5.06 -7.56 0.22
C ARG A 100 -5.65 -8.11 1.52
N ALA A 101 -4.82 -8.29 2.55
CA ALA A 101 -5.26 -8.68 3.88
C ALA A 101 -6.22 -7.65 4.48
N ALA A 102 -5.86 -6.37 4.42
CA ALA A 102 -6.70 -5.28 4.92
C ALA A 102 -8.05 -5.20 4.17
N VAL A 103 -8.04 -5.31 2.84
CA VAL A 103 -9.27 -5.35 2.01
C VAL A 103 -10.19 -6.49 2.46
N SER A 104 -9.62 -7.67 2.68
CA SER A 104 -10.34 -8.86 3.12
C SER A 104 -10.85 -8.72 4.54
N TYR A 105 -9.99 -8.33 5.49
CA TYR A 105 -10.36 -8.17 6.90
C TYR A 105 -11.48 -7.15 7.08
N PHE A 106 -11.30 -5.97 6.49
CA PHE A 106 -12.30 -4.89 6.58
C PHE A 106 -13.49 -5.10 5.64
N LYS A 107 -13.49 -6.14 4.82
CA LYS A 107 -14.56 -6.44 3.84
C LYS A 107 -14.91 -5.20 3.01
N VAL A 108 -13.89 -4.57 2.40
CA VAL A 108 -14.09 -3.38 1.57
C VAL A 108 -14.90 -3.77 0.33
N PRO A 109 -16.09 -3.20 0.13
CA PRO A 109 -16.97 -3.64 -0.94
C PRO A 109 -16.44 -3.21 -2.31
N GLY A 110 -16.68 -4.03 -3.34
CA GLY A 110 -16.51 -3.64 -4.74
C GLY A 110 -15.08 -3.38 -5.21
N VAL A 111 -14.08 -3.77 -4.42
CA VAL A 111 -12.68 -3.71 -4.85
C VAL A 111 -12.43 -4.79 -5.89
N LYS A 112 -12.11 -4.37 -7.12
CA LYS A 112 -11.82 -5.26 -8.24
C LYS A 112 -10.42 -5.86 -8.13
N ASP A 113 -9.42 -5.04 -7.80
CA ASP A 113 -8.05 -5.49 -7.57
C ASP A 113 -7.27 -4.50 -6.71
N VAL A 114 -6.11 -4.97 -6.23
CA VAL A 114 -5.15 -4.20 -5.43
C VAL A 114 -3.86 -4.04 -6.24
N LEU A 115 -3.50 -2.82 -6.50
CA LEU A 115 -2.26 -2.40 -7.16
C LEU A 115 -1.31 -1.87 -6.08
N ALA A 116 -0.32 -2.67 -5.71
CA ALA A 116 0.56 -2.32 -4.60
C ALA A 116 1.95 -2.93 -4.80
N MET A 117 2.90 -2.55 -3.96
CA MET A 117 4.31 -2.94 -4.13
C MET A 117 4.51 -4.43 -3.89
N THR A 118 5.30 -5.07 -4.75
CA THR A 118 5.65 -6.48 -4.62
C THR A 118 7.10 -6.74 -4.98
N ASN A 119 7.63 -7.86 -4.50
CA ASN A 119 8.97 -8.34 -4.81
C ASN A 119 8.90 -9.58 -5.71
N LYS A 120 9.98 -9.85 -6.41
CA LYS A 120 10.16 -11.13 -7.09
C LYS A 120 10.17 -12.27 -6.09
N VAL A 121 9.75 -13.44 -6.54
CA VAL A 121 9.79 -14.67 -5.75
C VAL A 121 10.80 -15.65 -6.32
N ASP A 122 11.36 -16.48 -5.46
CA ASP A 122 12.23 -17.59 -5.85
C ASP A 122 11.43 -18.80 -6.38
N ALA A 123 12.13 -19.88 -6.75
CA ALA A 123 11.52 -21.12 -7.23
C ALA A 123 10.61 -21.81 -6.18
N ASN A 124 10.74 -21.47 -4.90
CA ASN A 124 9.92 -21.97 -3.81
C ASN A 124 8.74 -21.03 -3.47
N GLY A 125 8.53 -19.97 -4.26
CA GLY A 125 7.50 -18.98 -4.04
C GLY A 125 7.77 -18.04 -2.86
N ARG A 126 9.03 -17.84 -2.47
CA ARG A 126 9.44 -16.96 -1.38
C ARG A 126 9.97 -15.64 -1.92
N TYR A 127 9.63 -14.55 -1.27
CA TYR A 127 10.08 -13.22 -1.66
C TYR A 127 11.61 -13.09 -1.63
N LEU A 128 12.15 -12.51 -2.69
CA LEU A 128 13.53 -12.05 -2.79
C LEU A 128 13.64 -10.59 -2.32
N ASN A 129 14.84 -10.15 -1.99
CA ASN A 129 15.15 -8.74 -1.73
C ASN A 129 15.28 -7.93 -3.04
N GLN A 130 14.36 -8.16 -3.96
CA GLN A 130 14.35 -7.54 -5.29
C GLN A 130 12.91 -7.15 -5.65
N TYR A 131 12.69 -5.85 -5.87
CA TYR A 131 11.39 -5.35 -6.32
C TYR A 131 11.04 -5.92 -7.70
N ASP A 132 9.77 -6.24 -7.91
CA ASP A 132 9.28 -6.82 -9.17
C ASP A 132 8.81 -5.73 -10.14
N TYR A 133 9.77 -5.11 -10.84
CA TYR A 133 9.49 -4.13 -11.89
C TYR A 133 8.88 -4.75 -13.16
N ASP A 134 8.94 -6.08 -13.32
CA ASP A 134 8.30 -6.76 -14.45
C ASP A 134 6.77 -6.84 -14.23
N PHE A 135 6.33 -6.78 -12.98
CA PHE A 135 4.91 -6.77 -12.64
C PHE A 135 4.30 -5.36 -12.83
N HIS A 136 4.90 -4.33 -12.26
CA HIS A 136 4.53 -2.92 -12.45
C HIS A 136 5.55 -1.95 -11.82
N PRO A 137 5.51 -0.65 -12.16
CA PRO A 137 6.31 0.37 -11.49
C PRO A 137 6.01 0.46 -9.99
N GLN A 138 6.87 1.15 -9.25
CA GLN A 138 6.57 1.44 -7.84
C GLN A 138 5.28 2.25 -7.71
N THR A 139 4.33 1.76 -6.95
CA THR A 139 3.01 2.36 -6.73
C THR A 139 3.06 3.57 -5.78
N GLN A 140 3.95 4.50 -6.10
CA GLN A 140 4.14 5.76 -5.38
C GLN A 140 4.35 6.93 -6.35
N GLY A 141 3.97 8.14 -5.96
CA GLY A 141 4.12 9.33 -6.80
C GLY A 141 3.51 9.12 -8.19
N VAL A 142 4.30 9.37 -9.24
CA VAL A 142 3.92 9.16 -10.64
C VAL A 142 3.60 7.69 -10.94
N GLY A 143 4.33 6.76 -10.32
CA GLY A 143 4.13 5.32 -10.51
C GLY A 143 2.74 4.82 -10.12
N LYS A 144 1.98 5.52 -9.27
CA LYS A 144 0.56 5.19 -9.05
C LYS A 144 -0.25 5.36 -10.32
N ALA A 145 -0.12 6.49 -10.98
CA ALA A 145 -0.84 6.75 -12.23
C ALA A 145 -0.37 5.79 -13.34
N GLU A 146 0.92 5.50 -13.42
CA GLU A 146 1.46 4.55 -14.38
C GLU A 146 0.90 3.15 -14.19
N THR A 147 0.86 2.65 -12.95
CA THR A 147 0.32 1.33 -12.61
C THR A 147 -1.19 1.23 -12.91
N GLU A 148 -1.96 2.29 -12.62
CA GLU A 148 -3.40 2.32 -12.95
C GLU A 148 -3.65 2.30 -14.47
N LEU A 149 -2.77 2.93 -15.23
CA LEU A 149 -2.86 3.02 -16.69
C LEU A 149 -2.46 1.72 -17.39
N GLU A 150 -1.51 0.97 -16.84
CA GLU A 150 -1.06 -0.32 -17.40
C GLU A 150 -2.16 -1.39 -17.38
N GLN A 151 -3.18 -1.24 -16.57
CA GLN A 151 -4.37 -2.11 -16.58
C GLN A 151 -5.20 -2.04 -17.88
N GLY A 152 -4.74 -1.33 -18.89
CA GLY A 152 -5.37 -1.35 -20.22
C GLY A 152 -4.93 -0.27 -21.19
N LYS A 153 -4.20 0.76 -20.73
CA LYS A 153 -3.71 1.81 -21.62
C LYS A 153 -2.37 2.36 -21.15
N THR A 154 -1.45 2.59 -22.06
CA THR A 154 -0.22 3.33 -21.74
C THR A 154 -0.54 4.79 -21.43
N ILE A 155 0.32 5.45 -20.63
CA ILE A 155 0.21 6.91 -20.36
C ILE A 155 0.09 7.68 -21.69
N ALA A 156 0.84 7.29 -22.71
CA ALA A 156 0.78 7.90 -24.03
C ALA A 156 -0.63 7.79 -24.66
N GLN A 157 -1.33 6.66 -24.48
CA GLN A 157 -2.70 6.48 -24.98
C GLN A 157 -3.70 7.35 -24.21
N VAL A 158 -3.60 7.38 -22.87
CA VAL A 158 -4.48 8.21 -22.05
C VAL A 158 -4.25 9.71 -22.30
N LEU A 159 -3.00 10.14 -22.47
CA LEU A 159 -2.66 11.52 -22.80
C LEU A 159 -3.09 11.89 -24.21
N LYS A 160 -3.10 10.93 -25.15
CA LYS A 160 -3.64 11.14 -26.50
C LYS A 160 -5.15 11.30 -26.51
N ASP A 161 -5.84 10.52 -25.65
CA ASP A 161 -7.29 10.53 -25.55
C ASP A 161 -7.82 11.70 -24.69
N ASN A 162 -6.97 12.35 -23.90
CA ASN A 162 -7.37 13.39 -22.95
C ASN A 162 -6.39 14.56 -22.88
N THR A 163 -6.59 15.55 -23.75
CA THR A 163 -5.73 16.74 -23.84
C THR A 163 -5.66 17.55 -22.54
N LYS A 164 -6.73 17.60 -21.73
CA LYS A 164 -6.75 18.31 -20.43
C LYS A 164 -5.86 17.65 -19.40
N LEU A 165 -5.75 16.32 -19.41
CA LEU A 165 -4.79 15.58 -18.57
C LEU A 165 -3.35 15.77 -19.05
N LYS A 166 -3.13 15.87 -20.35
CA LYS A 166 -1.81 16.10 -20.93
C LYS A 166 -1.17 17.39 -20.42
N ASP A 167 -1.91 18.49 -20.42
CA ASP A 167 -1.40 19.79 -19.98
C ASP A 167 -1.11 19.78 -18.47
N LYS A 168 -1.98 19.15 -17.69
CA LYS A 168 -1.79 18.98 -16.25
C LYS A 168 -0.60 18.09 -15.90
N TYR A 169 -0.38 17.02 -16.67
CA TYR A 169 0.72 16.08 -16.44
C TYR A 169 2.08 16.66 -16.84
N GLN A 170 2.15 17.45 -17.92
CA GLN A 170 3.39 18.16 -18.28
C GLN A 170 3.82 19.15 -17.22
N GLY A 171 2.89 19.79 -16.51
CA GLY A 171 3.18 20.67 -15.38
C GLY A 171 3.84 19.96 -14.18
N TYR A 172 3.71 18.64 -14.05
CA TYR A 172 4.37 17.86 -13.00
C TYR A 172 5.77 17.36 -13.38
N LYS A 173 6.11 17.27 -14.68
CA LYS A 173 7.44 16.86 -15.15
C LYS A 173 8.51 17.97 -15.06
N THR A 174 8.10 19.19 -14.85
CA THR A 174 8.97 20.38 -14.86
C THR A 174 9.23 20.97 -13.47
N ARG A 175 8.92 20.24 -12.39
CA ARG A 175 9.19 20.67 -11.00
C ARG A 175 10.19 19.75 -10.31
#